data_53228ebfa0d508c013f4df2c01151689
#
_entry.id   53228ebfa0d508c013f4df2c01151689
#
_cell.length_a   1.000
_cell.length_b   1.000
_cell.length_c   1.000
_cell.angle_alpha   90.00
_cell.angle_beta   90.00
_cell.angle_gamma   90.00
#
_symmetry.space_group_name_H-M   'P 1'
#
loop_
_entity.id
_entity.type
_entity.pdbx_description
1 polymer ?
#
loop_
_entity_poly.entity_id
_entity_poly.type
_entity_poly.pdbx_seq_one_letter_code
_entity_poly.pdbx_strand_id
1 'polypeptide(L)'
;EYVTRLKFAVSDDAVTWIEVDDGKIFDGSDDEYSKQTITFSKTYMSRYIRFIPQEYQNHKSMKAAILICGETCIHRVHNPTLEQRAYSDIGSNCGLGVLGGEAWCEDNNNVNQLNNYLQLDSGSITKLSGVVIQGKSGSDERVTSIKFLVSNDTDTWVDVDNNGAIFNGNTDAD
;
A
#
# COMPACT_ATOMS: atom_id res chain seq x y z
N GLU A 1 11.88 -3.74 -9.44
CA GLU A 1 11.35 -4.13 -8.12
C GLU A 1 9.92 -3.60 -7.96
N TYR A 2 8.91 -4.43 -7.76
CA TYR A 2 7.53 -3.99 -7.62
C TYR A 2 6.61 -4.98 -6.89
N VAL A 3 5.53 -4.44 -6.32
CA VAL A 3 4.47 -5.22 -5.66
C VAL A 3 3.47 -5.70 -6.69
N THR A 4 3.25 -7.00 -6.73
CA THR A 4 2.38 -7.65 -7.69
C THR A 4 0.99 -7.98 -7.13
N ARG A 5 0.84 -8.15 -5.79
CA ARG A 5 -0.45 -8.35 -5.10
C ARG A 5 -0.50 -7.65 -3.75
N LEU A 6 -1.61 -6.99 -3.42
CA LEU A 6 -1.76 -6.24 -2.19
C LEU A 6 -3.19 -6.18 -1.61
N LYS A 7 -3.30 -6.13 -0.28
CA LYS A 7 -4.48 -5.76 0.50
C LYS A 7 -4.39 -4.32 0.99
N PHE A 8 -5.52 -3.73 1.36
CA PHE A 8 -5.60 -2.40 1.94
C PHE A 8 -6.42 -2.37 3.22
N ALA A 9 -6.02 -1.54 4.16
CA ALA A 9 -6.76 -1.24 5.37
C ALA A 9 -6.83 0.26 5.59
N VAL A 10 -7.94 0.76 6.10
CA VAL A 10 -8.20 2.17 6.36
C VAL A 10 -8.54 2.43 7.82
N SER A 11 -8.20 3.62 8.33
CA SER A 11 -8.41 4.02 9.72
C SER A 11 -8.60 5.54 9.84
N ASP A 12 -9.36 5.98 10.86
CA ASP A 12 -9.54 7.40 11.19
C ASP A 12 -8.52 7.89 12.21
N ASP A 13 -8.02 7.01 13.09
CA ASP A 13 -7.24 7.30 14.28
C ASP A 13 -5.86 6.60 14.30
N ALA A 14 -5.52 5.86 13.25
CA ALA A 14 -4.34 5.00 13.11
C ALA A 14 -4.26 3.85 14.14
N VAL A 15 -5.39 3.55 14.77
CA VAL A 15 -5.56 2.59 15.87
C VAL A 15 -6.55 1.50 15.48
N THR A 16 -7.82 1.84 15.13
CA THR A 16 -8.79 0.87 14.61
C THR A 16 -8.77 0.85 13.10
N TRP A 17 -8.59 -0.29 12.52
CA TRP A 17 -8.47 -0.44 11.07
C TRP A 17 -9.60 -1.28 10.50
N ILE A 18 -10.09 -0.91 9.34
CA ILE A 18 -11.16 -1.60 8.61
C ILE A 18 -10.58 -2.10 7.29
N GLU A 19 -10.82 -3.36 7.00
CA GLU A 19 -10.45 -3.95 5.71
C GLU A 19 -11.16 -3.30 4.54
N VAL A 20 -10.40 -2.95 3.54
CA VAL A 20 -10.97 -2.53 2.27
C VAL A 20 -11.55 -3.74 1.54
N ASP A 21 -12.83 -3.62 1.13
CA ASP A 21 -13.56 -4.63 0.36
C ASP A 21 -13.54 -6.03 0.99
N ASP A 22 -13.72 -6.06 2.34
CA ASP A 22 -13.78 -7.29 3.15
C ASP A 22 -12.53 -8.18 2.98
N GLY A 23 -11.37 -7.54 2.87
CA GLY A 23 -10.08 -8.21 2.74
C GLY A 23 -9.73 -8.68 1.33
N LYS A 24 -10.39 -8.13 0.33
CA LYS A 24 -10.10 -8.44 -1.07
C LYS A 24 -8.62 -8.25 -1.42
N ILE A 25 -8.09 -9.14 -2.19
CA ILE A 25 -6.78 -9.07 -2.85
C ILE A 25 -6.90 -8.25 -4.15
N PHE A 26 -6.02 -7.29 -4.32
CA PHE A 26 -5.94 -6.46 -5.52
C PHE A 26 -4.65 -6.77 -6.28
N ASP A 27 -4.73 -6.78 -7.60
CA ASP A 27 -3.54 -6.85 -8.45
C ASP A 27 -2.73 -5.56 -8.32
N GLY A 28 -1.42 -5.70 -8.19
CA GLY A 28 -0.47 -4.60 -8.07
C GLY A 28 0.09 -4.13 -9.41
N SER A 29 1.34 -3.62 -9.42
CA SER A 29 2.00 -3.17 -10.65
C SER A 29 2.48 -4.35 -11.50
N ASP A 30 2.42 -4.24 -12.83
CA ASP A 30 2.92 -5.24 -13.79
C ASP A 30 4.39 -5.01 -14.15
N ASP A 31 4.91 -3.83 -13.86
CA ASP A 31 6.28 -3.43 -14.11
C ASP A 31 6.75 -2.37 -13.09
N GLU A 32 8.00 -1.92 -13.22
CA GLU A 32 8.61 -0.90 -12.36
C GLU A 32 8.33 0.55 -12.80
N TYR A 33 7.74 0.76 -13.97
CA TYR A 33 7.52 2.08 -14.55
C TYR A 33 6.05 2.47 -14.57
N SER A 34 5.15 1.52 -14.80
CA SER A 34 3.72 1.76 -14.95
C SER A 34 3.04 2.10 -13.64
N LYS A 35 2.06 2.99 -13.72
CA LYS A 35 1.18 3.32 -12.59
C LYS A 35 -0.05 2.44 -12.63
N GLN A 36 -0.20 1.60 -11.63
CA GLN A 36 -1.42 0.82 -11.46
C GLN A 36 -2.43 1.60 -10.61
N THR A 37 -3.64 1.79 -11.15
CA THR A 37 -4.76 2.39 -10.43
C THR A 37 -5.66 1.30 -9.89
N ILE A 38 -5.81 1.24 -8.57
CA ILE A 38 -6.66 0.28 -7.88
C ILE A 38 -7.85 1.03 -7.29
N THR A 39 -9.06 0.67 -7.71
CA THR A 39 -10.32 1.24 -7.21
C THR A 39 -11.00 0.27 -6.26
N PHE A 40 -11.48 0.77 -5.12
CA PHE A 40 -12.25 0.00 -4.15
C PHE A 40 -13.69 -0.16 -4.61
N SER A 41 -14.39 -1.22 -4.19
CA SER A 41 -15.79 -1.47 -4.53
C SER A 41 -16.74 -0.43 -3.90
N LYS A 42 -16.32 0.17 -2.78
CA LYS A 42 -17.01 1.27 -2.08
C LYS A 42 -16.00 2.32 -1.61
N THR A 43 -16.46 3.49 -1.25
CA THR A 43 -15.62 4.53 -0.65
C THR A 43 -15.54 4.37 0.87
N TYR A 44 -14.40 4.73 1.45
CA TYR A 44 -14.15 4.70 2.89
C TYR A 44 -13.90 6.12 3.40
N MET A 45 -14.57 6.52 4.45
CA MET A 45 -14.30 7.77 5.17
C MET A 45 -13.19 7.49 6.15
N SER A 46 -11.95 7.90 5.85
CA SER A 46 -10.78 7.56 6.67
C SER A 46 -9.63 8.54 6.44
N ARG A 47 -8.78 8.68 7.45
CA ARG A 47 -7.57 9.50 7.39
C ARG A 47 -6.35 8.71 6.95
N TYR A 48 -6.21 7.47 7.41
CA TYR A 48 -5.04 6.63 7.17
C TYR A 48 -5.38 5.45 6.27
N ILE A 49 -4.42 5.04 5.47
CA ILE A 49 -4.46 3.81 4.68
C ILE A 49 -3.14 3.06 4.79
N ARG A 50 -3.20 1.75 4.93
CA ARG A 50 -2.04 0.84 4.86
C ARG A 50 -2.08 0.00 3.62
N PHE A 51 -0.89 -0.16 3.03
CA PHE A 51 -0.59 -1.05 1.91
C PHE A 51 0.22 -2.20 2.48
N ILE A 52 -0.26 -3.41 2.35
CA ILE A 52 0.36 -4.60 2.95
C ILE A 52 0.70 -5.59 1.83
N PRO A 53 1.96 -5.58 1.32
CA PRO A 53 2.44 -6.49 0.28
C PRO A 53 2.24 -7.95 0.66
N GLN A 54 1.67 -8.75 -0.25
CA GLN A 54 1.49 -10.20 -0.10
C GLN A 54 2.47 -10.96 -1.01
N GLU A 55 2.61 -10.51 -2.27
CA GLU A 55 3.57 -11.09 -3.22
C GLU A 55 4.42 -10.00 -3.88
N TYR A 56 5.66 -10.32 -4.24
CA TYR A 56 6.60 -9.36 -4.82
C TYR A 56 7.57 -10.05 -5.78
N GLN A 57 8.14 -9.29 -6.71
CA GLN A 57 9.21 -9.73 -7.59
C GLN A 57 10.54 -9.20 -7.07
N ASN A 58 11.44 -10.09 -6.69
CA ASN A 58 12.75 -9.88 -6.11
C ASN A 58 12.75 -9.15 -4.76
N HIS A 59 12.10 -7.99 -4.64
CA HIS A 59 12.04 -7.15 -3.44
C HIS A 59 10.68 -6.50 -3.28
N LYS A 60 10.21 -6.30 -2.03
CA LYS A 60 9.01 -5.51 -1.73
C LYS A 60 9.30 -4.03 -1.92
N SER A 61 9.07 -3.52 -3.12
CA SER A 61 9.27 -2.13 -3.49
C SER A 61 8.03 -1.54 -4.12
N MET A 62 7.62 -0.33 -3.67
CA MET A 62 6.52 0.40 -4.29
C MET A 62 6.62 1.91 -4.08
N LYS A 63 5.97 2.65 -4.96
CA LYS A 63 5.58 4.05 -4.79
C LYS A 63 4.06 4.07 -4.71
N ALA A 64 3.49 4.89 -3.85
CA ALA A 64 2.07 4.86 -3.60
C ALA A 64 1.47 6.26 -3.40
N ALA A 65 0.23 6.43 -3.82
CA ALA A 65 -0.62 7.57 -3.56
C ALA A 65 -2.07 7.13 -3.36
N ILE A 66 -2.91 8.02 -2.85
CA ILE A 66 -4.30 7.75 -2.50
C ILE A 66 -5.22 8.32 -3.59
N LEU A 67 -6.29 7.61 -3.91
CA LEU A 67 -7.42 8.15 -4.66
C LEU A 67 -8.46 8.69 -3.67
N ILE A 68 -8.66 9.99 -3.68
CA ILE A 68 -9.70 10.63 -2.87
C ILE A 68 -10.90 11.01 -3.73
N CYS A 69 -12.08 10.96 -3.12
CA CYS A 69 -13.35 11.29 -3.76
C CYS A 69 -13.83 12.65 -3.26
N GLY A 70 -14.07 13.62 -4.14
CA GLY A 70 -14.84 14.81 -3.82
C GLY A 70 -16.35 14.52 -3.68
N GLU A 71 -17.19 15.54 -3.50
CA GLU A 71 -18.65 15.41 -3.31
C GLU A 71 -19.32 14.61 -4.45
N THR A 72 -18.84 14.74 -5.67
CA THR A 72 -19.34 14.03 -6.86
C THR A 72 -18.58 12.74 -7.18
N CYS A 73 -17.76 12.27 -6.26
CA CYS A 73 -16.90 11.09 -6.43
C CYS A 73 -16.01 11.10 -7.70
N ILE A 74 -15.50 12.28 -8.07
CA ILE A 74 -14.42 12.38 -9.03
C ILE A 74 -13.13 11.94 -8.33
N HIS A 75 -12.56 10.83 -8.76
CA HIS A 75 -11.32 10.30 -8.20
C HIS A 75 -10.16 11.29 -8.44
N ARG A 76 -9.47 11.68 -7.38
CA ARG A 76 -8.26 12.50 -7.43
C ARG A 76 -7.12 11.75 -6.77
N VAL A 77 -5.96 11.76 -7.43
CA VAL A 77 -4.72 11.24 -6.83
C VAL A 77 -4.26 12.23 -5.76
N HIS A 78 -4.20 11.78 -4.52
CA HIS A 78 -3.54 12.47 -3.41
C HIS A 78 -2.23 11.74 -3.10
N ASN A 79 -1.10 12.46 -3.25
CA ASN A 79 0.24 11.94 -3.01
C ASN A 79 0.79 12.58 -1.73
N PRO A 80 0.61 11.97 -0.55
CA PRO A 80 1.02 12.55 0.73
C PRO A 80 2.50 12.95 0.76
N THR A 81 2.84 13.99 1.51
CA THR A 81 4.23 14.47 1.69
C THR A 81 5.07 13.42 2.44
N LEU A 82 6.37 13.66 2.57
CA LEU A 82 7.29 12.74 3.25
C LEU A 82 6.93 12.59 4.74
N GLU A 83 6.53 13.67 5.40
CA GLU A 83 6.13 13.68 6.82
C GLU A 83 4.81 12.94 7.07
N GLN A 84 4.03 12.70 6.03
CA GLN A 84 2.75 11.99 6.06
C GLN A 84 2.91 10.49 5.74
N ARG A 85 4.12 9.95 5.83
CA ARG A 85 4.43 8.55 5.56
C ARG A 85 5.06 7.89 6.76
N ALA A 86 4.70 6.64 7.00
CA ALA A 86 5.32 5.78 8.00
C ALA A 86 5.62 4.40 7.42
N TYR A 87 6.63 3.76 7.93
CA TYR A 87 7.17 2.50 7.40
C TYR A 87 7.49 1.56 8.55
N SER A 88 7.38 0.24 8.32
CA SER A 88 7.94 -0.76 9.24
C SER A 88 9.47 -0.66 9.31
N ASP A 89 10.10 -0.52 8.15
CA ASP A 89 11.54 -0.34 7.95
C ASP A 89 11.82 0.28 6.57
N ILE A 90 13.07 0.65 6.31
CA ILE A 90 13.53 1.17 5.01
C ILE A 90 14.92 0.59 4.72
N GLY A 91 15.07 -0.03 3.56
CA GLY A 91 16.37 -0.52 3.08
C GLY A 91 17.35 0.62 2.76
N SER A 92 18.64 0.35 2.90
CA SER A 92 19.72 1.36 2.83
C SER A 92 19.84 2.09 1.48
N ASN A 93 19.28 1.56 0.40
CA ASN A 93 19.31 2.13 -0.95
C ASN A 93 17.90 2.42 -1.48
N CYS A 94 16.95 2.71 -0.60
CA CYS A 94 15.54 2.89 -0.92
C CYS A 94 15.07 4.28 -0.57
N GLY A 95 14.12 4.79 -1.34
CA GLY A 95 13.43 6.06 -1.08
C GLY A 95 12.22 5.88 -0.17
N LEU A 96 11.37 6.89 -0.13
CA LEU A 96 10.21 6.95 0.76
C LEU A 96 8.88 6.61 0.06
N GLY A 97 8.92 5.95 -1.10
CA GLY A 97 7.75 5.44 -1.82
C GLY A 97 6.80 6.52 -2.38
N VAL A 98 7.32 7.72 -2.65
CA VAL A 98 6.54 8.82 -3.24
C VAL A 98 6.25 8.53 -4.71
N LEU A 99 5.01 8.65 -5.13
CA LEU A 99 4.63 8.46 -6.53
C LEU A 99 5.37 9.45 -7.42
N GLY A 100 6.11 8.93 -8.41
CA GLY A 100 6.99 9.73 -9.28
C GLY A 100 8.38 10.02 -8.70
N GLY A 101 8.68 9.60 -7.46
CA GLY A 101 9.99 9.67 -6.81
C GLY A 101 10.65 8.30 -6.70
N GLU A 102 11.51 8.13 -5.69
CA GLU A 102 12.15 6.86 -5.38
C GLU A 102 11.19 5.89 -4.66
N ALA A 103 11.32 4.60 -4.93
CA ALA A 103 10.48 3.57 -4.32
C ALA A 103 10.90 3.31 -2.87
N TRP A 104 9.92 3.05 -1.98
CA TRP A 104 10.18 2.37 -0.72
C TRP A 104 10.53 0.91 -0.99
N CYS A 105 11.46 0.37 -0.22
CA CYS A 105 11.72 -1.06 -0.12
C CYS A 105 12.12 -1.45 1.30
N GLU A 106 11.88 -2.69 1.65
CA GLU A 106 12.21 -3.23 2.97
C GLU A 106 13.73 -3.34 3.19
N ASP A 107 14.18 -3.39 4.46
CA ASP A 107 15.54 -3.76 4.80
C ASP A 107 15.70 -5.29 4.76
N ASN A 108 16.57 -5.80 3.87
CA ASN A 108 16.88 -7.22 3.70
C ASN A 108 17.43 -7.90 4.96
N ASN A 109 17.91 -7.12 5.95
CA ASN A 109 18.42 -7.64 7.20
C ASN A 109 17.30 -7.91 8.23
N ASN A 110 16.07 -7.49 7.94
CA ASN A 110 14.92 -7.73 8.81
C ASN A 110 14.30 -9.11 8.55
N VAL A 111 14.50 -10.04 9.48
CA VAL A 111 14.00 -11.42 9.39
C VAL A 111 12.47 -11.55 9.50
N ASN A 112 11.74 -10.47 9.83
CA ASN A 112 10.29 -10.44 9.97
C ASN A 112 9.58 -9.91 8.71
N GLN A 113 9.87 -10.47 7.57
CA GLN A 113 9.36 -10.06 6.24
C GLN A 113 7.82 -10.03 6.11
N LEU A 114 7.08 -10.69 6.99
CA LEU A 114 5.61 -10.80 6.91
C LEU A 114 4.85 -9.57 7.44
N ASN A 115 5.51 -8.67 8.17
CA ASN A 115 4.87 -7.52 8.81
C ASN A 115 5.32 -6.15 8.23
N ASN A 116 6.00 -6.15 7.08
CA ASN A 116 6.47 -4.92 6.47
C ASN A 116 5.32 -4.15 5.84
N TYR A 117 5.25 -2.84 6.11
CA TYR A 117 4.19 -1.96 5.60
C TYR A 117 4.71 -0.58 5.20
N LEU A 118 3.99 0.02 4.26
CA LEU A 118 3.97 1.45 3.99
C LEU A 118 2.62 2.01 4.44
N GLN A 119 2.62 3.06 5.27
CA GLN A 119 1.43 3.78 5.73
C GLN A 119 1.41 5.18 5.14
N LEU A 120 0.23 5.62 4.69
CA LEU A 120 -0.01 6.98 4.20
C LEU A 120 -1.05 7.68 5.07
N ASP A 121 -0.76 8.93 5.46
CA ASP A 121 -1.67 9.85 6.14
C ASP A 121 -2.23 10.85 5.12
N SER A 122 -3.53 10.88 4.94
CA SER A 122 -4.19 11.88 4.08
C SER A 122 -4.27 13.28 4.70
N GLY A 123 -3.79 13.47 5.95
CA GLY A 123 -3.81 14.73 6.69
C GLY A 123 -5.13 15.03 7.40
N SER A 124 -6.24 14.42 6.99
CA SER A 124 -7.55 14.52 7.62
C SER A 124 -8.43 13.36 7.21
N ILE A 125 -9.53 13.12 7.94
CA ILE A 125 -10.52 12.13 7.51
C ILE A 125 -11.07 12.54 6.15
N THR A 126 -10.93 11.68 5.17
CA THR A 126 -11.33 11.90 3.78
C THR A 126 -11.94 10.64 3.17
N LYS A 127 -12.61 10.82 2.05
CA LYS A 127 -13.26 9.73 1.33
C LYS A 127 -12.25 8.98 0.47
N LEU A 128 -11.71 7.90 0.98
CA LEU A 128 -10.78 7.04 0.25
C LEU A 128 -11.57 6.13 -0.70
N SER A 129 -11.15 6.08 -1.96
CA SER A 129 -11.80 5.31 -3.02
C SER A 129 -10.88 4.30 -3.69
N GLY A 130 -9.59 4.37 -3.38
CA GLY A 130 -8.59 3.49 -3.95
C GLY A 130 -7.17 4.02 -3.75
N VAL A 131 -6.23 3.43 -4.45
CA VAL A 131 -4.81 3.77 -4.41
C VAL A 131 -4.19 3.73 -5.79
N VAL A 132 -3.03 4.35 -5.92
CA VAL A 132 -2.13 4.21 -7.07
C VAL A 132 -0.82 3.68 -6.56
N ILE A 133 -0.30 2.64 -7.21
CA ILE A 133 1.01 2.08 -6.90
C ILE A 133 1.89 2.04 -8.15
N GLN A 134 3.20 2.05 -7.95
CA GLN A 134 4.21 1.95 -9.00
C GLN A 134 5.43 1.20 -8.45
N GLY A 135 6.10 0.41 -9.27
CA GLY A 135 7.33 -0.31 -8.92
C GLY A 135 8.56 0.59 -8.82
N LYS A 136 9.72 -0.01 -8.58
CA LYS A 136 11.03 0.67 -8.52
C LYS A 136 11.71 0.60 -9.87
N SER A 137 11.88 1.76 -10.51
CA SER A 137 12.53 1.87 -11.82
C SER A 137 14.00 1.40 -11.79
N GLY A 138 14.42 0.65 -12.79
CA GLY A 138 15.81 0.21 -12.97
C GLY A 138 16.16 -1.11 -12.27
N SER A 139 15.17 -1.89 -11.82
CA SER A 139 15.37 -3.19 -11.18
C SER A 139 14.21 -4.14 -11.48
N ASP A 140 14.47 -5.44 -11.51
CA ASP A 140 13.45 -6.49 -11.67
C ASP A 140 12.72 -6.84 -10.35
N GLU A 141 12.91 -6.04 -9.30
CA GLU A 141 12.33 -6.28 -7.98
C GLU A 141 10.87 -5.82 -7.94
N ARG A 142 9.99 -6.71 -7.50
CA ARG A 142 8.54 -6.47 -7.43
C ARG A 142 7.91 -7.19 -6.25
N VAL A 143 6.82 -6.65 -5.70
CA VAL A 143 6.01 -7.31 -4.69
C VAL A 143 5.00 -8.23 -5.37
N THR A 144 5.03 -9.50 -5.04
CA THR A 144 4.15 -10.53 -5.57
C THR A 144 2.98 -10.86 -4.65
N SER A 145 3.01 -10.41 -3.38
CA SER A 145 1.95 -10.66 -2.39
C SER A 145 1.85 -9.55 -1.34
N ILE A 146 0.63 -9.18 -0.96
CA ILE A 146 0.38 -8.18 0.09
C ILE A 146 -0.69 -8.65 1.09
N LYS A 147 -0.49 -8.33 2.39
CA LYS A 147 -1.45 -8.50 3.48
C LYS A 147 -1.82 -7.14 4.07
N PHE A 148 -3.07 -6.98 4.53
CA PHE A 148 -3.52 -5.76 5.21
C PHE A 148 -3.80 -5.99 6.67
N LEU A 149 -3.31 -5.06 7.50
CA LEU A 149 -3.61 -4.96 8.91
C LEU A 149 -4.27 -3.62 9.23
N VAL A 150 -5.16 -3.64 10.16
CA VAL A 150 -6.00 -2.53 10.61
C VAL A 150 -5.75 -2.22 12.08
N SER A 151 -5.56 -0.95 12.43
CA SER A 151 -5.40 -0.52 13.82
C SER A 151 -6.07 0.84 14.08
N ASN A 152 -6.53 1.07 15.33
CA ASN A 152 -7.06 2.33 15.85
C ASN A 152 -6.08 3.08 16.78
N ASP A 153 -4.96 2.48 17.19
CA ASP A 153 -4.05 3.02 18.22
C ASP A 153 -2.58 2.92 17.85
N THR A 154 -2.25 2.33 16.70
CA THR A 154 -0.91 1.91 16.28
C THR A 154 -0.30 0.78 17.11
N ASP A 155 -0.95 0.35 18.19
CA ASP A 155 -0.48 -0.71 19.09
C ASP A 155 -1.21 -2.05 18.86
N THR A 156 -2.53 -2.01 18.59
CA THR A 156 -3.35 -3.20 18.34
C THR A 156 -3.71 -3.33 16.87
N TRP A 157 -3.25 -4.39 16.23
CA TRP A 157 -3.44 -4.65 14.79
C TRP A 157 -4.35 -5.85 14.56
N VAL A 158 -5.36 -5.71 13.70
CA VAL A 158 -6.31 -6.76 13.35
C VAL A 158 -6.17 -7.12 11.87
N ASP A 159 -6.17 -8.42 11.60
CA ASP A 159 -6.12 -8.96 10.23
C ASP A 159 -7.43 -8.68 9.50
N VAL A 160 -7.33 -8.20 8.28
CA VAL A 160 -8.40 -7.61 7.50
C VAL A 160 -9.49 -8.58 7.05
N ASP A 161 -9.26 -9.87 7.02
CA ASP A 161 -10.26 -10.88 6.62
C ASP A 161 -10.51 -11.97 7.65
N ASN A 162 -10.05 -11.79 8.90
CA ASN A 162 -10.11 -12.79 9.98
C ASN A 162 -9.51 -14.18 9.64
N ASN A 163 -8.96 -14.37 8.42
CA ASN A 163 -8.42 -15.63 7.92
C ASN A 163 -7.02 -15.53 7.32
N GLY A 164 -6.37 -14.37 7.36
CA GLY A 164 -5.01 -14.19 6.81
C GLY A 164 -4.93 -14.33 5.29
N ALA A 165 -5.97 -13.95 4.54
CA ALA A 165 -5.99 -14.08 3.09
C ALA A 165 -4.84 -13.32 2.41
N ILE A 166 -4.19 -14.00 1.47
CA ILE A 166 -3.04 -13.53 0.68
C ILE A 166 -3.51 -13.25 -0.75
N PHE A 167 -2.97 -12.23 -1.35
CA PHE A 167 -3.43 -11.63 -2.62
C PHE A 167 -2.38 -11.62 -3.72
N ASN A 168 -2.78 -11.82 -4.97
CA ASN A 168 -1.90 -11.90 -6.14
C ASN A 168 -1.40 -10.53 -6.57
N GLY A 169 -0.17 -10.53 -7.01
CA GLY A 169 0.46 -9.41 -7.63
C GLY A 169 0.82 -9.64 -9.11
N ASN A 170 1.85 -8.95 -9.59
CA ASN A 170 2.25 -8.93 -11.00
C ASN A 170 2.80 -10.22 -11.56
N THR A 171 2.46 -10.51 -12.83
CA THR A 171 2.85 -11.72 -13.57
C THR A 171 4.06 -11.52 -14.47
N ASP A 172 4.46 -10.30 -14.78
CA ASP A 172 5.60 -10.01 -15.68
C ASP A 172 6.43 -8.78 -15.27
N ALA A 173 7.59 -8.64 -15.90
CA ALA A 173 8.63 -7.66 -15.61
C ALA A 173 8.73 -6.57 -16.70
N ASP A 174 7.77 -6.48 -17.62
CA ASP A 174 7.78 -5.54 -18.75
C ASP A 174 6.75 -4.41 -18.60
#